data_75af167bc4b8f77c7c244c2669df5e6e
#
_entry.id   75af167bc4b8f77c7c244c2669df5e6e
#
_cell.length_a   1.000
_cell.length_b   1.000
_cell.length_c   1.000
_cell.angle_alpha   90.00
_cell.angle_beta   90.00
_cell.angle_gamma   90.00
#
_symmetry.space_group_name_H-M   'P 1'
#
loop_
_entity.id
_entity.type
_entity.pdbx_description
1 polymer ?
#
loop_
_entity_poly.entity_id
_entity_poly.type
_entity_poly.pdbx_seq_one_letter_code
_entity_poly.pdbx_strand_id
1 'polypeptide(L)' 'MILYQIWCKRTYVSGGFCEGEDEPTQLIFTTLEKARSKIPKDHYSRENGSHEYYIKKIEIE' A
#
# COMPACT_ATOMS: atom_id res chain seq x y z
N MET A 1 20.84 5.55 4.26
CA MET A 1 19.56 5.94 4.90
C MET A 1 18.46 4.98 4.46
N ILE A 2 17.67 4.54 5.40
CA ILE A 2 16.56 3.66 5.12
C ILE A 2 15.27 4.40 5.35
N LEU A 3 14.37 4.36 4.38
CA LEU A 3 13.05 4.95 4.48
C LEU A 3 11.99 3.86 4.33
N TYR A 4 10.83 4.11 4.88
CA TYR A 4 9.70 3.19 4.80
C TYR A 4 8.54 3.93 4.14
N GLN A 5 8.15 3.46 2.98
CA GLN A 5 7.08 4.07 2.20
C GLN A 5 5.85 3.16 2.23
N ILE A 6 4.70 3.77 2.40
CA ILE A 6 3.44 3.03 2.34
C ILE A 6 3.00 2.94 0.89
N TRP A 7 2.72 1.73 0.46
CA TRP A 7 2.22 1.46 -0.88
C TRP A 7 0.81 0.92 -0.79
N CYS A 8 0.03 1.22 -1.80
CA CYS A 8 -1.34 0.74 -1.92
C CYS A 8 -1.41 -0.29 -3.04
N LYS A 9 -1.91 -1.46 -2.72
CA LYS A 9 -2.17 -2.50 -3.71
C LYS A 9 -3.67 -2.49 -4.00
N ARG A 10 -4.02 -2.20 -5.23
CA ARG A 10 -5.40 -2.25 -5.69
C ARG A 10 -5.63 -3.55 -6.42
N THR A 11 -6.66 -4.27 -6.03
CA THR A 11 -7.07 -5.47 -6.72
C THR A 11 -8.50 -5.27 -7.20
N TYR A 12 -8.75 -5.50 -8.46
CA TYR A 12 -10.10 -5.40 -9.00
C TYR A 12 -10.37 -6.55 -9.96
N VAL A 13 -11.63 -6.90 -10.06
CA VAL A 13 -12.08 -7.98 -10.93
C VAL A 13 -12.83 -7.34 -12.09
N SER A 14 -12.38 -7.65 -13.30
CA SER A 14 -13.02 -7.15 -14.52
C SER A 14 -13.13 -8.28 -15.53
N GLY A 15 -14.33 -8.56 -15.96
CA GLY A 15 -14.56 -9.60 -16.98
C GLY A 15 -14.11 -11.00 -16.59
N GLY A 16 -14.12 -11.32 -15.30
CA GLY A 16 -13.66 -12.61 -14.81
C GLY A 16 -12.16 -12.69 -14.53
N PHE A 17 -11.44 -11.60 -14.73
CA PHE A 17 -10.01 -11.52 -14.45
C PHE A 17 -9.75 -10.68 -13.21
N CYS A 18 -8.77 -11.11 -12.40
CA CYS A 18 -8.29 -10.32 -11.29
C CYS A 18 -7.06 -9.56 -11.74
N GLU A 19 -7.14 -8.25 -11.69
CA GLU A 19 -6.00 -7.38 -11.99
C GLU A 19 -5.58 -6.65 -10.72
N GLY A 20 -4.27 -6.49 -10.56
CA GLY A 20 -3.71 -5.80 -9.43
C GLY A 20 -2.75 -4.72 -9.88
N GLU A 21 -2.81 -3.57 -9.22
CA GLU A 21 -1.86 -2.49 -9.44
C GLU A 21 -1.32 -2.02 -8.11
N ASP A 22 -0.01 -1.84 -8.06
CA ASP A 22 0.67 -1.30 -6.88
C ASP A 22 1.01 0.16 -7.15
N GLU A 23 0.60 1.03 -6.23
CA GLU A 23 0.87 2.46 -6.34
C GLU A 23 1.56 2.97 -5.08
N PRO A 24 2.61 3.78 -5.22
CA PRO A 24 3.20 4.42 -4.05
C PRO A 24 2.30 5.52 -3.53
N THR A 25 2.29 5.70 -2.22
CA THR A 25 1.65 6.85 -1.60
C THR A 25 2.71 7.89 -1.27
N GLN A 26 2.27 9.05 -0.81
CA GLN A 26 3.20 10.10 -0.37
C GLN A 26 3.61 9.93 1.10
N LEU A 27 3.21 8.84 1.72
CA LEU A 27 3.51 8.58 3.13
C LEU A 27 4.86 7.87 3.24
N ILE A 28 5.87 8.62 3.61
CA ILE A 28 7.24 8.11 3.78
C ILE A 28 7.71 8.43 5.19
N PHE A 29 8.24 7.43 5.85
CA PHE A 29 8.68 7.55 7.24
C PHE A 29 10.11 7.03 7.43
N THR A 30 10.77 7.52 8.46
CA THR A 30 12.14 7.09 8.78
C THR A 30 12.18 5.86 9.69
N THR A 31 11.06 5.50 10.30
CA THR A 31 10.97 4.33 11.17
C THR A 31 9.81 3.44 10.77
N LEU A 32 10.00 2.13 10.95
CA LEU A 32 8.97 1.15 10.64
C LEU A 32 7.74 1.33 11.54
N GLU A 33 7.96 1.67 12.81
CA GLU A 33 6.86 1.86 13.75
C GLU A 33 5.94 2.99 13.34
N LYS A 34 6.51 4.11 12.90
CA LYS A 34 5.72 5.23 12.43
C LYS A 34 4.93 4.87 11.17
N ALA A 35 5.57 4.15 10.25
CA ALA A 35 4.89 3.70 9.05
C ALA A 35 3.70 2.81 9.37
N ARG A 36 3.88 1.86 10.28
CA ARG A 36 2.80 0.96 10.70
C ARG A 36 1.64 1.71 11.35
N SER A 37 1.95 2.72 12.16
CA SER A 37 0.92 3.48 12.87
C SER A 37 0.09 4.35 11.92
N LYS A 38 0.62 4.65 10.75
CA LYS A 38 -0.06 5.51 9.78
C LYS A 38 -0.71 4.74 8.64
N ILE A 39 -0.60 3.42 8.63
CA ILE A 39 -1.33 2.63 7.64
C ILE A 39 -2.82 2.78 7.87
N PRO A 40 -3.59 3.21 6.86
CA PRO A 40 -5.04 3.30 7.00
C PRO A 40 -5.64 1.93 7.30
N LYS A 41 -6.46 1.86 8.32
CA LYS A 41 -7.13 0.62 8.71
C LYS A 41 -8.40 0.37 7.91
N ASP A 42 -8.77 1.32 7.08
CA ASP A 42 -9.96 1.20 6.28
C ASP A 42 -9.69 0.31 5.08
N HIS A 43 -10.00 -0.96 5.25
CA HIS A 43 -10.04 -1.87 4.13
C HIS A 43 -11.28 -1.54 3.32
N TYR A 44 -11.08 -0.83 2.26
CA TYR A 44 -12.17 -0.51 1.38
C TYR A 44 -12.37 -1.68 0.43
N SER A 45 -13.32 -2.55 0.76
CA SER A 45 -13.70 -3.61 -0.16
C SER A 45 -14.97 -3.19 -0.87
N ARG A 46 -14.87 -3.05 -2.18
CA ARG A 46 -16.05 -2.90 -3.03
C ARG A 46 -16.37 -4.26 -3.63
N GLU A 47 -17.57 -4.36 -4.17
CA GLU A 47 -18.05 -5.55 -4.85
C GLU A 47 -17.06 -6.10 -5.89
N ASN A 48 -16.28 -5.23 -6.53
CA ASN A 48 -15.34 -5.58 -7.57
C ASN A 48 -13.90 -5.16 -7.31
N GLY A 49 -13.54 -4.86 -6.06
CA GLY A 49 -12.18 -4.44 -5.79
C GLY A 49 -11.85 -4.35 -4.31
N SER A 50 -10.58 -4.40 -4.00
CA SER A 50 -10.08 -4.22 -2.65
C SER A 50 -8.82 -3.39 -2.66
N HIS A 51 -8.59 -2.68 -1.56
CA HIS A 51 -7.37 -1.91 -1.34
C HIS A 51 -6.63 -2.48 -0.15
N GLU A 52 -5.36 -2.77 -0.33
CA GLU A 52 -4.49 -3.21 0.74
C GLU A 52 -3.29 -2.27 0.82
N TYR A 53 -2.83 -2.00 2.03
CA TYR A 53 -1.66 -1.16 2.24
C TYR A 53 -0.53 -2.00 2.80
N TYR A 54 0.67 -1.75 2.32
CA TYR A 54 1.86 -2.44 2.81
C TYR A 54 3.04 -1.46 2.83
N ILE A 55 4.08 -1.83 3.55
CA ILE A 55 5.25 -1.00 3.73
C ILE A 55 6.37 -1.54 2.86
N LYS A 56 7.00 -0.65 2.11
CA LYS A 56 8.14 -0.99 1.28
C LYS A 56 9.37 -0.28 1.82
N LYS A 57 10.42 -1.04 2.06
CA LYS A 57 11.69 -0.52 2.53
C LYS A 57 12.47 0.04 1.36
N ILE A 58 12.95 1.28 1.51
CA ILE A 58 13.74 1.96 0.49
C ILE A 58 15.11 2.26 1.07
N GLU A 59 16.16 1.81 0.39
CA GLU A 59 17.52 2.14 0.78
C GLU A 59 18.03 3.27 -0.09
N ILE A 60 18.50 4.34 0.54
CA ILE A 60 19.05 5.49 -0.14
C ILE A 60 20.50 5.64 0.32
N GLU A 61 21.39 5.70 -0.63
CA GLU A 61 22.81 5.92 -0.34
C GLU A 61 23.11 7.36 0.01
#